data_3eaaef883dd3a5fbc222fe99ba79620b
#
_entry.id   3eaaef883dd3a5fbc222fe99ba79620b
#
_cell.length_a   1.000
_cell.length_b   1.000
_cell.length_c   1.000
_cell.angle_alpha   90.00
_cell.angle_beta   90.00
_cell.angle_gamma   90.00
#
_symmetry.space_group_name_H-M   'P 1'
#
loop_
_entity.id
_entity.type
_entity.pdbx_description
1 polymer ?
#
loop_
_entity_poly.entity_id
_entity_poly.type
_entity_poly.pdbx_seq_one_letter_code
_entity_poly.pdbx_strand_id
1 'polypeptide(L)'
;MSSYNELIKNFEKIRSYMREFYVYGFKSREEYNKKSARSYDDERRRMESWLGDYMNFVRTSDGKNVFISIDSRVSQHNPFYKALKAKSFTDGDITLHFILFDILHTQDAYLSLSEILDEIDNYLKDFESPMMFDESTVRKKLKEYVGQGIITTKKVGRKITYSRAHGIDLPDITDLLNFYSEVAPCGVIGSFLLDKQTDKTDNFAFKHHYITSALDSNVLATLFCAIREKRAVTLMNTSRNSPKPRANRVIPLRIFISVQNGRQHLVAYQPDFNAIKSFRIDYLSDVRLEEPTPRFDELRADLDNKQSKMWGVTVKTARTGEERTEHVQFTVKVADNEEYIVNRLMREKRIGYVEKIDDNTYRFTADVYDTSEMIPWIRTFICRITDLHFSNRTLENQFKSDIEEMYRMYGIEEVDV
;
A
#
# COMPACT_ATOMS: atom_id res chain seq x y z
N MET A 1 10.09 29.66 -20.97
CA MET A 1 9.24 28.52 -20.59
C MET A 1 10.19 27.37 -20.33
N SER A 2 10.40 26.97 -19.08
CA SER A 2 11.25 25.81 -18.81
C SER A 2 10.51 24.57 -19.31
N SER A 3 11.17 23.81 -20.18
CA SER A 3 10.64 22.59 -20.75
C SER A 3 10.25 21.61 -19.64
N TYR A 4 9.11 20.98 -19.81
CA TYR A 4 8.49 20.02 -18.89
C TYR A 4 9.23 18.66 -18.80
N ASN A 5 10.56 18.69 -18.68
CA ASN A 5 11.39 17.48 -18.67
C ASN A 5 11.76 16.98 -17.26
N GLU A 6 11.00 17.34 -16.23
CA GLU A 6 11.22 16.78 -14.91
C GLU A 6 10.42 15.51 -14.70
N LEU A 7 10.90 14.44 -15.27
CA LEU A 7 10.53 13.09 -14.91
C LEU A 7 10.90 12.83 -13.43
N ILE A 8 10.13 11.99 -12.78
CA ILE A 8 10.21 11.73 -11.32
C ILE A 8 11.58 11.17 -10.93
N LYS A 9 12.46 12.00 -10.35
CA LYS A 9 13.80 11.56 -9.88
C LYS A 9 13.78 10.75 -8.57
N ASN A 10 12.71 10.87 -7.80
CA ASN A 10 12.63 10.21 -6.51
C ASN A 10 11.17 9.86 -6.20
N PHE A 11 10.82 8.59 -6.42
CA PHE A 11 9.46 8.09 -6.18
C PHE A 11 9.03 8.24 -4.71
N GLU A 12 9.93 8.13 -3.73
CA GLU A 12 9.58 8.27 -2.32
C GLU A 12 9.04 9.66 -1.99
N LYS A 13 9.59 10.70 -2.61
CA LYS A 13 9.05 12.06 -2.48
C LYS A 13 7.64 12.14 -3.05
N ILE A 14 7.41 11.58 -4.22
CA ILE A 14 6.10 11.57 -4.88
C ILE A 14 5.10 10.72 -4.12
N ARG A 15 5.51 9.57 -3.60
CA ARG A 15 4.69 8.75 -2.72
C ARG A 15 4.16 9.53 -1.53
N SER A 16 5.03 10.32 -0.88
CA SER A 16 4.63 11.20 0.24
C SER A 16 3.55 12.20 -0.19
N TYR A 17 3.68 12.79 -1.39
CA TYR A 17 2.68 13.74 -1.93
C TYR A 17 1.38 13.08 -2.33
N MET A 18 1.43 11.96 -3.02
CA MET A 18 0.24 11.19 -3.36
C MET A 18 -0.56 10.85 -2.11
N ARG A 19 0.12 10.51 -1.01
CA ARG A 19 -0.54 10.31 0.28
C ARG A 19 -1.18 11.58 0.83
N GLU A 20 -0.48 12.70 0.81
CA GLU A 20 -1.01 13.97 1.31
C GLU A 20 -2.28 14.37 0.55
N PHE A 21 -2.31 14.23 -0.78
CA PHE A 21 -3.45 14.63 -1.59
C PHE A 21 -4.60 13.61 -1.62
N TYR A 22 -4.32 12.34 -1.44
CA TYR A 22 -5.35 11.30 -1.53
C TYR A 22 -5.78 10.75 -0.17
N VAL A 23 -4.81 10.41 0.71
CA VAL A 23 -5.11 9.75 2.00
C VAL A 23 -5.55 10.75 3.05
N TYR A 24 -4.87 11.89 3.13
CA TYR A 24 -5.11 12.88 4.18
C TYR A 24 -6.12 13.97 3.78
N GLY A 25 -6.59 13.94 2.54
CA GLY A 25 -7.62 14.82 2.04
C GLY A 25 -7.08 16.09 1.37
N PHE A 26 -7.93 17.11 1.32
CA PHE A 26 -7.65 18.37 0.64
C PHE A 26 -6.49 19.11 1.28
N LYS A 27 -5.59 19.61 0.45
CA LYS A 27 -4.45 20.42 0.87
C LYS A 27 -4.41 21.70 0.06
N SER A 28 -4.48 22.82 0.76
CA SER A 28 -4.14 24.12 0.18
C SER A 28 -2.64 24.36 0.29
N ARG A 29 -2.17 25.38 -0.44
CA ARG A 29 -0.78 25.83 -0.37
C ARG A 29 -0.40 26.25 1.07
N GLU A 30 -1.34 26.81 1.81
CA GLU A 30 -1.16 27.29 3.19
C GLU A 30 -1.16 26.15 4.21
N GLU A 31 -1.97 25.13 4.01
CA GLU A 31 -1.99 23.93 4.86
C GLU A 31 -0.75 23.05 4.72
N TYR A 32 0.06 23.31 3.70
CA TYR A 32 1.27 22.56 3.40
C TYR A 32 2.45 23.03 4.26
N ASN A 33 2.38 22.82 5.57
CA ASN A 33 3.34 23.31 6.57
C ASN A 33 4.69 22.55 6.60
N LYS A 34 4.86 21.49 5.81
CA LYS A 34 6.06 20.65 5.87
C LYS A 34 7.23 21.21 5.07
N LYS A 35 6.98 22.08 4.09
CA LYS A 35 8.00 22.65 3.18
C LYS A 35 7.55 24.01 2.66
N SER A 36 8.44 24.67 1.89
CA SER A 36 8.12 25.98 1.32
C SER A 36 6.99 25.91 0.28
N ALA A 37 6.30 27.03 0.08
CA ALA A 37 5.27 27.19 -0.94
C ALA A 37 5.76 26.83 -2.35
N ARG A 38 7.04 27.13 -2.67
CA ARG A 38 7.68 26.72 -3.92
C ARG A 38 7.77 25.20 -4.06
N SER A 39 8.14 24.52 -2.97
CA SER A 39 8.18 23.04 -2.96
C SER A 39 6.79 22.45 -3.21
N TYR A 40 5.73 23.04 -2.66
CA TYR A 40 4.35 22.63 -2.93
C TYR A 40 4.01 22.74 -4.43
N ASP A 41 4.30 23.90 -5.04
CA ASP A 41 3.98 24.12 -6.44
C ASP A 41 4.76 23.19 -7.39
N ASP A 42 6.04 22.94 -7.09
CA ASP A 42 6.89 22.06 -7.90
C ASP A 42 6.40 20.61 -7.81
N GLU A 43 6.00 20.17 -6.64
CA GLU A 43 5.57 18.81 -6.40
C GLU A 43 4.16 18.55 -6.92
N ARG A 44 3.26 19.53 -6.79
CA ARG A 44 1.95 19.51 -7.43
C ARG A 44 2.10 19.36 -8.96
N ARG A 45 2.96 20.16 -9.60
CA ARG A 45 3.21 20.08 -11.05
C ARG A 45 3.75 18.71 -11.48
N ARG A 46 4.63 18.11 -10.69
CA ARG A 46 5.14 16.76 -10.95
C ARG A 46 4.04 15.71 -10.89
N MET A 47 3.13 15.81 -9.93
CA MET A 47 1.98 14.92 -9.88
C MET A 47 0.99 15.16 -11.02
N GLU A 48 0.72 16.43 -11.36
CA GLU A 48 -0.13 16.80 -12.49
C GLU A 48 0.37 16.19 -13.81
N SER A 49 1.69 16.08 -14.01
CA SER A 49 2.25 15.45 -15.21
C SER A 49 1.95 13.95 -15.36
N TRP A 50 1.68 13.25 -14.27
CA TRP A 50 1.41 11.81 -14.23
C TRP A 50 -0.04 11.45 -13.94
N LEU A 51 -0.68 12.24 -13.11
CA LEU A 51 -2.01 11.99 -12.57
C LEU A 51 -2.98 13.15 -12.84
N GLY A 52 -2.65 14.06 -13.77
CA GLY A 52 -3.44 15.24 -14.07
C GLY A 52 -4.91 14.95 -14.34
N ASP A 53 -5.19 13.86 -15.06
CA ASP A 53 -6.56 13.40 -15.36
C ASP A 53 -7.37 13.02 -14.11
N TYR A 54 -6.69 12.76 -13.00
CA TYR A 54 -7.29 12.38 -11.72
C TYR A 54 -7.22 13.50 -10.68
N MET A 55 -6.57 14.63 -11.00
CA MET A 55 -6.44 15.76 -10.09
C MET A 55 -7.58 16.75 -10.28
N ASN A 56 -8.26 17.02 -9.19
CA ASN A 56 -9.36 17.98 -9.12
C ASN A 56 -9.05 19.05 -8.07
N PHE A 57 -9.83 20.11 -8.07
CA PHE A 57 -9.69 21.17 -7.07
C PHE A 57 -11.03 21.78 -6.69
N VAL A 58 -11.10 22.23 -5.44
CA VAL A 58 -12.19 23.07 -4.92
C VAL A 58 -11.60 24.41 -4.51
N ARG A 59 -12.28 25.50 -4.87
CA ARG A 59 -11.94 26.85 -4.39
C ARG A 59 -12.73 27.15 -3.14
N THR A 60 -12.03 27.53 -2.09
CA THR A 60 -12.61 28.01 -0.82
C THR A 60 -12.16 29.46 -0.57
N SER A 61 -12.68 30.10 0.49
CA SER A 61 -12.19 31.40 0.98
C SER A 61 -10.69 31.40 1.26
N ASP A 62 -10.16 30.25 1.69
CA ASP A 62 -8.76 30.11 2.14
C ASP A 62 -7.83 29.68 1.01
N GLY A 63 -8.33 29.55 -0.24
CA GLY A 63 -7.51 29.26 -1.40
C GLY A 63 -8.00 28.08 -2.24
N LYS A 64 -7.07 27.53 -3.05
CA LYS A 64 -7.30 26.41 -3.94
C LYS A 64 -6.87 25.09 -3.27
N ASN A 65 -7.83 24.27 -2.90
CA ASN A 65 -7.59 22.94 -2.36
C ASN A 65 -7.54 21.91 -3.48
N VAL A 66 -6.41 21.21 -3.63
CA VAL A 66 -6.18 20.21 -4.67
C VAL A 66 -6.28 18.82 -4.08
N PHE A 67 -6.92 17.91 -4.79
CA PHE A 67 -7.09 16.52 -4.37
C PHE A 67 -7.07 15.58 -5.56
N ILE A 68 -6.81 14.29 -5.30
CA ILE A 68 -6.90 13.22 -6.31
C ILE A 68 -8.24 12.52 -6.14
N SER A 69 -8.99 12.43 -7.24
CA SER A 69 -10.26 11.68 -7.30
C SER A 69 -10.20 10.75 -8.50
N ILE A 70 -10.42 9.45 -8.26
CA ILE A 70 -10.40 8.44 -9.30
C ILE A 70 -11.81 7.92 -9.48
N ASP A 71 -12.35 8.16 -10.67
CA ASP A 71 -13.64 7.62 -11.06
C ASP A 71 -13.45 6.19 -11.60
N SER A 72 -13.92 5.20 -10.85
CA SER A 72 -13.85 3.79 -11.23
C SER A 72 -14.70 3.43 -12.46
N ARG A 73 -15.55 4.33 -12.94
CA ARG A 73 -16.28 4.18 -14.20
C ARG A 73 -15.38 4.44 -15.41
N VAL A 74 -14.37 5.28 -15.22
CA VAL A 74 -13.45 5.71 -16.29
C VAL A 74 -12.12 4.96 -16.21
N SER A 75 -11.62 4.71 -15.01
CA SER A 75 -10.36 4.02 -14.80
C SER A 75 -10.61 2.61 -14.23
N GLN A 76 -10.32 1.60 -15.03
CA GLN A 76 -10.45 0.18 -14.65
C GLN A 76 -9.18 -0.36 -13.97
N HIS A 77 -8.07 0.37 -14.05
CA HIS A 77 -6.78 0.01 -13.48
C HIS A 77 -6.26 1.09 -12.53
N ASN A 78 -5.48 0.67 -11.55
CA ASN A 78 -4.90 1.59 -10.56
C ASN A 78 -3.84 2.51 -11.21
N PRO A 79 -4.10 3.82 -11.37
CA PRO A 79 -3.19 4.73 -12.05
C PRO A 79 -1.88 4.97 -11.29
N PHE A 80 -1.82 4.66 -10.00
CA PHE A 80 -0.60 4.83 -9.21
C PHE A 80 0.52 3.88 -9.64
N TYR A 81 0.21 2.74 -10.23
CA TYR A 81 1.24 1.86 -10.78
C TYR A 81 2.02 2.47 -11.94
N LYS A 82 1.44 3.40 -12.69
CA LYS A 82 2.18 4.20 -13.69
C LYS A 82 3.31 5.01 -13.04
N ALA A 83 3.02 5.66 -11.92
CA ALA A 83 4.01 6.45 -11.20
C ALA A 83 5.15 5.59 -10.62
N LEU A 84 4.86 4.38 -10.15
CA LEU A 84 5.87 3.44 -9.66
C LEU A 84 6.81 2.94 -10.75
N LYS A 85 6.33 2.85 -12.00
CA LYS A 85 7.13 2.43 -13.16
C LYS A 85 7.97 3.56 -13.77
N ALA A 86 7.68 4.80 -13.42
CA ALA A 86 8.32 5.97 -13.99
C ALA A 86 9.76 6.11 -13.49
N LYS A 87 10.69 6.27 -14.43
CA LYS A 87 12.07 6.68 -14.16
C LYS A 87 12.29 8.08 -14.70
N SER A 88 13.18 8.82 -14.05
CA SER A 88 13.65 10.10 -14.53
C SER A 88 14.83 9.88 -15.47
N PHE A 89 14.76 10.51 -16.63
CA PHE A 89 15.84 10.53 -17.60
C PHE A 89 16.23 11.99 -17.87
N THR A 90 17.52 12.29 -17.82
CA THR A 90 18.07 13.50 -18.42
C THR A 90 18.28 13.28 -19.92
N ASP A 91 18.50 14.36 -20.69
CA ASP A 91 18.81 14.21 -22.12
C ASP A 91 20.02 13.30 -22.35
N GLY A 92 21.05 13.41 -21.50
CA GLY A 92 22.19 12.50 -21.53
C GLY A 92 21.84 11.05 -21.20
N ASP A 93 20.89 10.82 -20.25
CA ASP A 93 20.42 9.45 -19.95
C ASP A 93 19.68 8.84 -21.15
N ILE A 94 18.88 9.65 -21.87
CA ILE A 94 18.12 9.20 -23.05
C ILE A 94 19.11 8.86 -24.17
N THR A 95 20.00 9.78 -24.48
CA THR A 95 21.01 9.61 -25.53
C THR A 95 21.86 8.35 -25.27
N LEU A 96 22.40 8.23 -24.06
CA LEU A 96 23.22 7.08 -23.67
C LEU A 96 22.44 5.76 -23.69
N HIS A 97 21.15 5.79 -23.33
CA HIS A 97 20.27 4.63 -23.40
C HIS A 97 20.18 4.09 -24.83
N PHE A 98 19.83 4.93 -25.79
CA PHE A 98 19.66 4.50 -27.17
C PHE A 98 20.97 4.02 -27.78
N ILE A 99 22.06 4.76 -27.59
CA ILE A 99 23.39 4.38 -28.09
C ILE A 99 23.84 3.03 -27.52
N LEU A 100 23.75 2.84 -26.20
CA LEU A 100 24.14 1.57 -25.56
C LEU A 100 23.33 0.38 -26.08
N PHE A 101 22.03 0.58 -26.33
CA PHE A 101 21.18 -0.51 -26.84
C PHE A 101 21.39 -0.79 -28.30
N ASP A 102 21.87 0.15 -29.07
CA ASP A 102 22.26 -0.05 -30.47
C ASP A 102 23.62 -0.74 -30.55
N ILE A 103 24.60 -0.30 -29.76
CA ILE A 103 25.91 -0.96 -29.67
C ILE A 103 25.78 -2.42 -29.19
N LEU A 104 24.98 -2.65 -28.15
CA LEU A 104 24.72 -3.95 -27.55
C LEU A 104 23.42 -4.59 -28.08
N HIS A 105 23.20 -4.56 -29.41
CA HIS A 105 21.96 -5.06 -30.01
C HIS A 105 21.87 -6.59 -30.03
N THR A 106 23.00 -7.29 -30.05
CA THR A 106 23.07 -8.75 -30.07
C THR A 106 23.46 -9.34 -28.73
N GLN A 107 23.03 -10.57 -28.47
CA GLN A 107 23.32 -11.30 -27.24
C GLN A 107 24.69 -11.97 -27.26
N ASP A 108 25.30 -12.11 -28.44
CA ASP A 108 26.57 -12.82 -28.65
C ASP A 108 27.78 -11.89 -28.74
N ALA A 109 27.55 -10.59 -28.90
CA ALA A 109 28.62 -9.58 -28.93
C ALA A 109 28.97 -9.13 -27.50
N TYR A 110 30.18 -9.43 -27.08
CA TYR A 110 30.71 -9.03 -25.79
C TYR A 110 31.76 -7.94 -25.97
N LEU A 111 31.45 -6.71 -25.54
CA LEU A 111 32.31 -5.54 -25.65
C LEU A 111 32.87 -5.15 -24.25
N SER A 112 34.11 -4.77 -24.20
CA SER A 112 34.74 -4.18 -23.02
C SER A 112 34.27 -2.71 -22.86
N LEU A 113 34.48 -2.15 -21.67
CA LEU A 113 34.14 -0.74 -21.43
C LEU A 113 34.88 0.22 -22.39
N SER A 114 36.14 -0.05 -22.72
CA SER A 114 36.89 0.78 -23.69
C SER A 114 36.29 0.72 -25.07
N GLU A 115 35.92 -0.47 -25.56
CA GLU A 115 35.26 -0.62 -26.86
C GLU A 115 33.88 0.07 -26.91
N ILE A 116 33.12 0.01 -25.83
CA ILE A 116 31.84 0.73 -25.72
C ILE A 116 32.06 2.26 -25.76
N LEU A 117 33.08 2.77 -25.08
CA LEU A 117 33.40 4.20 -25.12
C LEU A 117 33.79 4.66 -26.53
N ASP A 118 34.65 3.88 -27.20
CA ASP A 118 35.07 4.18 -28.59
C ASP A 118 33.85 4.21 -29.54
N GLU A 119 32.90 3.28 -29.35
CA GLU A 119 31.67 3.23 -30.15
C GLU A 119 30.73 4.41 -29.81
N ILE A 120 30.59 4.82 -28.54
CA ILE A 120 29.82 5.99 -28.17
C ILE A 120 30.39 7.26 -28.83
N ASP A 121 31.71 7.42 -28.81
CA ASP A 121 32.36 8.57 -29.46
C ASP A 121 32.18 8.53 -30.97
N ASN A 122 32.22 7.35 -31.58
CA ASN A 122 31.91 7.18 -33.01
C ASN A 122 30.47 7.57 -33.35
N TYR A 123 29.50 7.24 -32.53
CA TYR A 123 28.10 7.64 -32.69
C TYR A 123 27.91 9.17 -32.64
N LEU A 124 28.63 9.81 -31.74
CA LEU A 124 28.41 11.22 -31.42
C LEU A 124 29.20 12.19 -32.30
N LYS A 125 30.27 11.75 -32.96
CA LYS A 125 31.15 12.60 -33.75
C LYS A 125 30.46 13.35 -34.90
N ASP A 126 29.37 12.81 -35.44
CA ASP A 126 28.66 13.36 -36.62
C ASP A 126 27.62 14.38 -36.21
N PHE A 127 27.43 14.67 -34.90
CA PHE A 127 26.51 15.72 -34.41
C PHE A 127 27.20 17.08 -34.34
N GLU A 128 26.50 18.13 -34.68
CA GLU A 128 27.01 19.52 -34.61
C GLU A 128 27.46 19.95 -33.21
N SER A 129 26.80 19.40 -32.16
CA SER A 129 27.15 19.66 -30.77
C SER A 129 27.12 18.33 -30.01
N PRO A 130 28.17 17.52 -30.14
CA PRO A 130 28.20 16.19 -29.54
C PRO A 130 28.20 16.27 -28.01
N MET A 131 27.36 15.46 -27.37
CA MET A 131 27.44 15.23 -25.91
C MET A 131 28.70 14.47 -25.59
N MET A 132 29.38 14.85 -24.52
CA MET A 132 30.53 14.10 -24.02
C MET A 132 30.13 13.29 -22.80
N PHE A 133 30.45 12.01 -22.80
CA PHE A 133 30.22 11.11 -21.67
C PHE A 133 31.56 10.67 -21.09
N ASP A 134 31.78 10.94 -19.82
CA ASP A 134 32.95 10.42 -19.11
C ASP A 134 32.79 8.92 -18.82
N GLU A 135 33.93 8.24 -18.68
CA GLU A 135 33.98 6.80 -18.37
C GLU A 135 33.16 6.44 -17.11
N SER A 136 33.16 7.32 -16.11
CA SER A 136 32.47 7.06 -14.85
C SER A 136 30.94 7.05 -15.03
N THR A 137 30.41 7.89 -15.91
CA THR A 137 29.00 7.96 -16.25
C THR A 137 28.54 6.73 -17.03
N VAL A 138 29.31 6.32 -18.05
CA VAL A 138 29.02 5.11 -18.83
C VAL A 138 29.10 3.86 -17.93
N ARG A 139 30.13 3.76 -17.10
CA ARG A 139 30.30 2.66 -16.15
C ARG A 139 29.15 2.56 -15.15
N LYS A 140 28.67 3.69 -14.61
CA LYS A 140 27.50 3.71 -13.72
C LYS A 140 26.25 3.21 -14.43
N LYS A 141 26.04 3.64 -15.67
CA LYS A 141 24.88 3.25 -16.47
C LYS A 141 24.88 1.76 -16.82
N LEU A 142 26.03 1.24 -17.25
CA LEU A 142 26.21 -0.20 -17.48
C LEU A 142 25.95 -1.02 -16.22
N LYS A 143 26.49 -0.58 -15.06
CA LYS A 143 26.23 -1.23 -13.77
C LYS A 143 24.74 -1.20 -13.40
N GLU A 144 24.06 -0.10 -13.67
CA GLU A 144 22.60 0.01 -13.48
C GLU A 144 21.86 -1.04 -14.33
N TYR A 145 22.19 -1.16 -15.62
CA TYR A 145 21.56 -2.10 -16.53
C TYR A 145 21.88 -3.57 -16.25
N VAL A 146 23.07 -3.85 -15.73
CA VAL A 146 23.43 -5.18 -15.22
C VAL A 146 22.57 -5.51 -13.98
N GLY A 147 22.42 -4.57 -13.05
CA GLY A 147 21.56 -4.74 -11.87
C GLY A 147 20.08 -4.92 -12.21
N GLN A 148 19.64 -4.42 -13.36
CA GLN A 148 18.28 -4.59 -13.89
C GLN A 148 18.11 -5.86 -14.75
N GLY A 149 19.17 -6.64 -14.96
CA GLY A 149 19.13 -7.82 -15.82
C GLY A 149 18.93 -7.54 -17.31
N ILE A 150 19.17 -6.30 -17.76
CA ILE A 150 19.04 -5.89 -19.17
C ILE A 150 20.33 -6.18 -19.94
N ILE A 151 21.46 -6.05 -19.27
CA ILE A 151 22.80 -6.34 -19.76
C ILE A 151 23.40 -7.44 -18.88
N THR A 152 24.11 -8.35 -19.49
CA THR A 152 24.91 -9.38 -18.80
C THR A 152 26.39 -9.06 -18.88
N THR A 153 27.20 -9.62 -17.98
CA THR A 153 28.64 -9.46 -17.97
C THR A 153 29.35 -10.80 -18.02
N LYS A 154 30.47 -10.82 -18.73
CA LYS A 154 31.37 -11.97 -18.77
C LYS A 154 32.80 -11.47 -18.51
N LYS A 155 33.58 -12.24 -17.75
CA LYS A 155 35.00 -11.93 -17.54
C LYS A 155 35.80 -12.65 -18.62
N VAL A 156 36.54 -11.86 -19.43
CA VAL A 156 37.46 -12.39 -20.45
C VAL A 156 38.85 -11.94 -20.04
N GLY A 157 39.66 -12.88 -19.57
CA GLY A 157 40.97 -12.57 -18.98
C GLY A 157 40.85 -11.66 -17.76
N ARG A 158 41.42 -10.45 -17.83
CA ARG A 158 41.36 -9.44 -16.77
C ARG A 158 40.26 -8.39 -16.99
N LYS A 159 39.59 -8.40 -18.15
CA LYS A 159 38.57 -7.41 -18.53
C LYS A 159 37.16 -7.95 -18.26
N ILE A 160 36.27 -7.05 -17.85
CA ILE A 160 34.83 -7.30 -17.81
C ILE A 160 34.27 -6.85 -19.16
N THR A 161 33.50 -7.71 -19.80
CA THR A 161 32.79 -7.42 -21.04
C THR A 161 31.29 -7.45 -20.80
N TYR A 162 30.57 -6.71 -21.61
CA TYR A 162 29.13 -6.48 -21.52
C TYR A 162 28.45 -6.97 -22.80
N SER A 163 27.26 -7.54 -22.64
CA SER A 163 26.42 -7.97 -23.75
C SER A 163 24.94 -7.82 -23.40
N ARG A 164 24.09 -7.85 -24.39
CA ARG A 164 22.63 -7.90 -24.19
C ARG A 164 22.26 -9.16 -23.40
N ALA A 165 21.45 -9.00 -22.36
CA ALA A 165 20.93 -10.15 -21.64
C ALA A 165 19.89 -10.91 -22.47
N HIS A 166 19.79 -12.21 -22.28
CA HIS A 166 18.68 -13.00 -22.83
C HIS A 166 17.36 -12.55 -22.22
N GLY A 167 16.34 -12.39 -23.04
CA GLY A 167 14.98 -12.14 -22.56
C GLY A 167 14.48 -13.34 -21.73
N ILE A 168 13.65 -13.07 -20.74
CA ILE A 168 12.92 -14.13 -20.04
C ILE A 168 11.70 -14.44 -20.90
N ASP A 169 11.62 -15.66 -21.45
CA ASP A 169 10.42 -16.18 -22.04
C ASP A 169 9.40 -16.47 -20.92
N LEU A 170 8.41 -15.63 -20.81
CA LEU A 170 7.32 -15.85 -19.87
C LEU A 170 6.29 -16.79 -20.52
N PRO A 171 5.84 -17.85 -19.82
CA PRO A 171 4.73 -18.65 -20.29
C PRO A 171 3.48 -17.77 -20.45
N ASP A 172 2.47 -18.25 -21.16
CA ASP A 172 1.19 -17.54 -21.28
C ASP A 172 0.47 -17.51 -19.93
N ILE A 173 0.75 -16.46 -19.19
CA ILE A 173 0.17 -16.15 -17.88
C ILE A 173 -0.61 -14.82 -17.90
N THR A 174 -1.10 -14.44 -19.07
CA THR A 174 -1.75 -13.13 -19.30
C THR A 174 -2.90 -12.90 -18.34
N ASP A 175 -3.79 -13.86 -18.16
CA ASP A 175 -4.93 -13.74 -17.24
C ASP A 175 -4.46 -13.64 -15.79
N LEU A 176 -3.41 -14.37 -15.41
CA LEU A 176 -2.80 -14.26 -14.08
C LEU A 176 -2.20 -12.87 -13.86
N LEU A 177 -1.45 -12.36 -14.83
CA LEU A 177 -0.88 -11.02 -14.77
C LEU A 177 -1.97 -9.95 -14.69
N ASN A 178 -3.04 -10.11 -15.47
CA ASN A 178 -4.19 -9.20 -15.47
C ASN A 178 -4.86 -9.16 -14.08
N PHE A 179 -5.11 -10.32 -13.46
CA PHE A 179 -5.67 -10.40 -12.12
C PHE A 179 -4.73 -9.76 -11.07
N TYR A 180 -3.46 -10.12 -11.04
CA TYR A 180 -2.53 -9.64 -10.02
C TYR A 180 -1.95 -8.24 -10.30
N SER A 181 -2.19 -7.65 -11.47
CA SER A 181 -1.72 -6.30 -11.80
C SER A 181 -2.26 -5.21 -10.87
N GLU A 182 -3.38 -5.46 -10.20
CA GLU A 182 -4.02 -4.53 -9.28
C GLU A 182 -3.70 -4.81 -7.81
N VAL A 183 -2.94 -5.86 -7.49
CA VAL A 183 -2.64 -6.30 -6.12
C VAL A 183 -1.22 -5.92 -5.72
N ALA A 184 -1.08 -5.00 -4.77
CA ALA A 184 0.24 -4.62 -4.22
C ALA A 184 0.86 -5.77 -3.40
N PRO A 185 2.17 -6.00 -3.50
CA PRO A 185 3.16 -5.32 -4.34
C PRO A 185 3.27 -5.90 -5.75
N CYS A 186 2.61 -7.01 -6.05
CA CYS A 186 2.69 -7.71 -7.35
C CYS A 186 2.21 -6.84 -8.51
N GLY A 187 1.26 -5.93 -8.25
CA GLY A 187 0.67 -5.06 -9.25
C GLY A 187 1.68 -4.21 -10.03
N VAL A 188 2.76 -3.79 -9.40
CA VAL A 188 3.84 -3.06 -10.10
C VAL A 188 4.48 -3.94 -11.18
N ILE A 189 4.79 -5.19 -10.85
CA ILE A 189 5.39 -6.16 -11.77
C ILE A 189 4.36 -6.57 -12.83
N GLY A 190 3.15 -6.96 -12.41
CA GLY A 190 2.07 -7.37 -13.30
C GLY A 190 1.72 -6.29 -14.32
N SER A 191 1.52 -5.05 -13.89
CA SER A 191 1.25 -3.91 -14.75
C SER A 191 2.40 -3.62 -15.73
N PHE A 192 3.66 -3.77 -15.29
CA PHE A 192 4.84 -3.61 -16.16
C PHE A 192 4.91 -4.72 -17.24
N LEU A 193 4.62 -5.95 -16.88
CA LEU A 193 4.64 -7.08 -17.81
C LEU A 193 3.50 -6.99 -18.80
N LEU A 194 2.29 -6.62 -18.36
CA LEU A 194 1.13 -6.41 -19.24
C LEU A 194 1.37 -5.29 -20.26
N ASP A 195 2.09 -4.22 -19.91
CA ASP A 195 2.40 -3.14 -20.85
C ASP A 195 3.28 -3.60 -22.02
N LYS A 196 3.97 -4.74 -21.89
CA LYS A 196 4.85 -5.31 -22.91
C LYS A 196 4.17 -6.33 -23.81
N GLN A 197 2.96 -6.76 -23.47
CA GLN A 197 2.21 -7.71 -24.27
C GLN A 197 1.47 -6.99 -25.38
N THR A 198 1.46 -7.60 -26.57
CA THR A 198 0.72 -7.12 -27.75
C THR A 198 -0.76 -7.43 -27.64
N ASP A 199 -1.08 -8.64 -27.17
CA ASP A 199 -2.46 -9.10 -27.01
C ASP A 199 -2.90 -8.92 -25.55
N LYS A 200 -3.60 -7.82 -25.29
CA LYS A 200 -4.15 -7.54 -23.96
C LYS A 200 -5.55 -8.10 -23.86
N THR A 201 -5.74 -9.08 -22.99
CA THR A 201 -7.07 -9.47 -22.55
C THR A 201 -7.47 -8.62 -21.36
N ASP A 202 -8.63 -8.00 -21.41
CA ASP A 202 -9.18 -7.16 -20.32
C ASP A 202 -10.34 -7.91 -19.66
N ASN A 203 -10.01 -9.06 -19.06
CA ASN A 203 -11.00 -9.93 -18.43
C ASN A 203 -11.36 -9.47 -17.01
N PHE A 204 -10.52 -8.66 -16.38
CA PHE A 204 -10.68 -8.21 -15.01
C PHE A 204 -10.67 -6.69 -14.92
N ALA A 205 -11.73 -6.13 -14.34
CA ALA A 205 -11.81 -4.72 -14.00
C ALA A 205 -12.04 -4.58 -12.49
N PHE A 206 -11.20 -3.78 -11.83
CA PHE A 206 -11.27 -3.57 -10.39
C PHE A 206 -11.94 -2.23 -10.07
N LYS A 207 -12.89 -2.26 -9.13
CA LYS A 207 -13.43 -1.04 -8.53
C LYS A 207 -12.61 -0.70 -7.30
N HIS A 208 -11.79 0.32 -7.42
CA HIS A 208 -10.84 0.69 -6.39
C HIS A 208 -11.53 1.44 -5.24
N HIS A 209 -11.67 0.77 -4.10
CA HIS A 209 -12.06 1.43 -2.86
C HIS A 209 -10.85 2.01 -2.12
N TYR A 210 -9.68 1.38 -2.29
CA TYR A 210 -8.46 1.78 -1.60
C TYR A 210 -7.22 1.64 -2.50
N ILE A 211 -7.11 2.52 -3.46
CA ILE A 211 -6.06 2.50 -4.50
C ILE A 211 -4.66 2.87 -4.00
N THR A 212 -4.55 3.53 -2.84
CA THR A 212 -3.27 3.93 -2.26
C THR A 212 -2.38 2.75 -1.87
N SER A 213 -2.93 1.52 -1.82
CA SER A 213 -2.12 0.31 -1.58
C SER A 213 -0.98 0.15 -2.59
N ALA A 214 -1.12 0.66 -3.81
CA ALA A 214 -0.03 0.68 -4.80
C ALA A 214 1.20 1.43 -4.30
N LEU A 215 1.02 2.51 -3.55
CA LEU A 215 2.10 3.34 -2.99
C LEU A 215 2.93 2.58 -1.95
N ASP A 216 2.40 1.48 -1.44
CA ASP A 216 3.00 0.69 -0.37
C ASP A 216 3.83 -0.48 -0.87
N SER A 217 3.93 -0.65 -2.20
CA SER A 217 4.58 -1.80 -2.82
C SER A 217 6.03 -2.01 -2.34
N ASN A 218 6.82 -0.93 -2.21
CA ASN A 218 8.19 -1.02 -1.71
C ASN A 218 8.26 -1.42 -0.23
N VAL A 219 7.35 -0.87 0.58
CA VAL A 219 7.24 -1.21 2.01
C VAL A 219 6.86 -2.68 2.16
N LEU A 220 5.86 -3.13 1.41
CA LEU A 220 5.43 -4.53 1.42
C LEU A 220 6.52 -5.49 0.96
N ALA A 221 7.26 -5.16 -0.12
CA ALA A 221 8.36 -5.98 -0.61
C ALA A 221 9.44 -6.16 0.47
N THR A 222 9.82 -5.07 1.16
CA THR A 222 10.81 -5.12 2.25
C THR A 222 10.28 -5.92 3.45
N LEU A 223 9.02 -5.76 3.81
CA LEU A 223 8.40 -6.52 4.91
C LEU A 223 8.30 -8.01 4.59
N PHE A 224 7.96 -8.38 3.35
CA PHE A 224 7.96 -9.79 2.94
C PHE A 224 9.36 -10.40 2.99
N CYS A 225 10.38 -9.65 2.59
CA CYS A 225 11.77 -10.07 2.75
C CYS A 225 12.11 -10.30 4.23
N ALA A 226 11.78 -9.34 5.10
CA ALA A 226 11.99 -9.45 6.53
C ALA A 226 11.31 -10.66 7.18
N ILE A 227 10.04 -10.92 6.81
CA ILE A 227 9.27 -12.07 7.30
C ILE A 227 9.89 -13.39 6.82
N ARG A 228 10.26 -13.47 5.52
CA ARG A 228 10.89 -14.66 4.94
C ARG A 228 12.22 -14.97 5.58
N GLU A 229 13.03 -13.94 5.83
CA GLU A 229 14.38 -14.07 6.40
C GLU A 229 14.38 -14.01 7.94
N LYS A 230 13.20 -13.94 8.57
CA LYS A 230 13.01 -13.87 10.03
C LYS A 230 13.81 -12.73 10.69
N ARG A 231 13.80 -11.55 10.06
CA ARG A 231 14.58 -10.38 10.47
C ARG A 231 13.72 -9.34 11.15
N ALA A 232 14.31 -8.62 12.10
CA ALA A 232 13.78 -7.39 12.62
C ALA A 232 13.86 -6.28 11.55
N VAL A 233 13.06 -5.24 11.72
CA VAL A 233 13.10 -4.03 10.88
C VAL A 233 13.01 -2.78 11.76
N THR A 234 13.66 -1.72 11.30
CA THR A 234 13.36 -0.35 11.72
C THR A 234 12.46 0.29 10.68
N LEU A 235 11.39 0.91 11.11
CA LEU A 235 10.41 1.57 10.26
C LEU A 235 9.99 2.93 10.84
N MET A 236 9.64 3.85 9.96
CA MET A 236 9.01 5.11 10.36
C MET A 236 7.50 4.97 10.29
N ASN A 237 6.81 5.31 11.38
CA ASN A 237 5.35 5.30 11.45
C ASN A 237 4.83 6.72 11.65
N THR A 238 3.89 7.12 10.80
CA THR A 238 3.19 8.42 10.88
C THR A 238 1.70 8.14 11.01
N SER A 239 1.05 8.61 12.05
CA SER A 239 -0.40 8.43 12.22
C SER A 239 -1.13 9.77 12.18
N ARG A 240 -2.46 9.71 11.97
CA ARG A 240 -3.31 10.92 12.00
C ARG A 240 -3.18 11.67 13.32
N ASN A 241 -3.10 10.93 14.43
CA ASN A 241 -3.00 11.49 15.79
C ASN A 241 -1.55 11.87 16.17
N SER A 242 -0.56 11.45 15.38
CA SER A 242 0.85 11.77 15.58
C SER A 242 1.51 12.04 14.23
N PRO A 243 1.36 13.27 13.70
CA PRO A 243 1.86 13.62 12.37
C PRO A 243 3.39 13.63 12.27
N LYS A 244 4.09 13.67 13.39
CA LYS A 244 5.56 13.54 13.42
C LYS A 244 5.93 12.06 13.25
N PRO A 245 6.75 11.71 12.24
CA PRO A 245 7.24 10.36 12.07
C PRO A 245 7.96 9.86 13.32
N ARG A 246 7.67 8.64 13.75
CA ARG A 246 8.35 7.97 14.85
C ARG A 246 9.05 6.73 14.35
N ALA A 247 10.32 6.60 14.70
CA ALA A 247 11.06 5.37 14.45
C ALA A 247 10.59 4.28 15.42
N ASN A 248 10.35 3.09 14.86
CA ASN A 248 9.99 1.91 15.64
C ASN A 248 10.84 0.74 15.16
N ARG A 249 11.44 0.03 16.11
CA ARG A 249 12.07 -1.27 15.87
C ARG A 249 11.04 -2.35 16.14
N VAL A 250 10.77 -3.20 15.14
CA VAL A 250 9.75 -4.26 15.26
C VAL A 250 10.21 -5.55 14.58
N ILE A 251 9.63 -6.67 15.00
CA ILE A 251 9.76 -7.96 14.34
C ILE A 251 8.47 -8.21 13.56
N PRO A 252 8.48 -8.08 12.22
CA PRO A 252 7.29 -8.25 11.40
C PRO A 252 6.86 -9.71 11.39
N LEU A 253 5.64 -10.00 11.82
CA LEU A 253 5.15 -11.37 11.94
C LEU A 253 4.21 -11.77 10.79
N ARG A 254 3.24 -10.92 10.47
CA ARG A 254 2.24 -11.19 9.43
C ARG A 254 1.66 -9.90 8.87
N ILE A 255 1.21 -9.95 7.62
CA ILE A 255 0.42 -8.88 7.01
C ILE A 255 -1.02 -9.36 6.89
N PHE A 256 -1.94 -8.60 7.49
CA PHE A 256 -3.37 -8.81 7.36
C PHE A 256 -3.95 -7.86 6.32
N ILE A 257 -4.78 -8.40 5.45
CA ILE A 257 -5.47 -7.67 4.39
C ILE A 257 -6.96 -7.76 4.64
N SER A 258 -7.60 -6.60 4.81
CA SER A 258 -9.05 -6.55 4.90
C SER A 258 -9.66 -6.76 3.52
N VAL A 259 -10.38 -7.86 3.34
CA VAL A 259 -11.11 -8.14 2.09
C VAL A 259 -12.30 -7.22 1.88
N GLN A 260 -12.74 -6.51 2.91
CA GLN A 260 -13.88 -5.60 2.87
C GLN A 260 -13.51 -4.23 2.30
N ASN A 261 -12.32 -3.71 2.63
CA ASN A 261 -11.91 -2.35 2.26
C ASN A 261 -10.48 -2.27 1.69
N GLY A 262 -9.81 -3.41 1.50
CA GLY A 262 -8.46 -3.49 0.94
C GLY A 262 -7.34 -2.95 1.85
N ARG A 263 -7.65 -2.48 3.05
CA ARG A 263 -6.63 -1.97 3.97
C ARG A 263 -5.71 -3.08 4.45
N GLN A 264 -4.43 -2.76 4.54
CA GLN A 264 -3.38 -3.68 4.93
C GLN A 264 -2.74 -3.24 6.24
N HIS A 265 -2.49 -4.21 7.11
CA HIS A 265 -1.88 -3.99 8.43
C HIS A 265 -0.71 -4.94 8.62
N LEU A 266 0.43 -4.39 9.02
CA LEU A 266 1.53 -5.16 9.56
C LEU A 266 1.21 -5.51 11.01
N VAL A 267 1.16 -6.78 11.34
CA VAL A 267 1.16 -7.26 12.73
C VAL A 267 2.59 -7.65 13.08
N ALA A 268 3.15 -7.01 14.10
CA ALA A 268 4.54 -7.12 14.47
C ALA A 268 4.71 -7.10 16.01
N TYR A 269 5.71 -7.81 16.48
CA TYR A 269 6.14 -7.69 17.87
C TYR A 269 7.04 -6.48 18.03
N GLN A 270 6.76 -5.65 19.02
CA GLN A 270 7.54 -4.47 19.36
C GLN A 270 8.29 -4.71 20.67
N PRO A 271 9.63 -4.90 20.63
CA PRO A 271 10.42 -5.25 21.82
C PRO A 271 10.32 -4.21 22.94
N ASP A 272 10.33 -2.92 22.61
CA ASP A 272 10.27 -1.83 23.58
C ASP A 272 9.01 -1.87 24.48
N PHE A 273 7.94 -2.50 24.01
CA PHE A 273 6.68 -2.62 24.73
C PHE A 273 6.36 -4.05 25.14
N ASN A 274 7.23 -5.02 24.79
CA ASN A 274 6.97 -6.44 24.98
C ASN A 274 5.57 -6.87 24.51
N ALA A 275 5.15 -6.40 23.34
CA ALA A 275 3.78 -6.58 22.88
C ALA A 275 3.68 -6.72 21.36
N ILE A 276 2.70 -7.50 20.89
CA ILE A 276 2.28 -7.54 19.50
C ILE A 276 1.41 -6.32 19.22
N LYS A 277 1.74 -5.58 18.17
CA LYS A 277 1.00 -4.39 17.73
C LYS A 277 0.71 -4.44 16.24
N SER A 278 -0.34 -3.74 15.84
CA SER A 278 -0.70 -3.56 14.44
C SER A 278 -0.33 -2.16 13.94
N PHE A 279 0.20 -2.09 12.73
CA PHE A 279 0.58 -0.87 12.05
C PHE A 279 -0.09 -0.83 10.67
N ARG A 280 -0.80 0.23 10.36
CA ARG A 280 -1.34 0.41 9.01
C ARG A 280 -0.19 0.60 8.02
N ILE A 281 -0.17 -0.19 6.95
CA ILE A 281 0.92 -0.15 5.96
C ILE A 281 1.03 1.22 5.30
N ASP A 282 -0.09 1.87 5.04
CA ASP A 282 -0.14 3.20 4.43
C ASP A 282 0.43 4.33 5.31
N TYR A 283 0.68 4.06 6.60
CA TYR A 283 1.34 4.98 7.54
C TYR A 283 2.83 4.68 7.71
N LEU A 284 3.34 3.62 7.05
CA LEU A 284 4.74 3.21 7.16
C LEU A 284 5.60 3.79 6.05
N SER A 285 6.82 4.14 6.40
CA SER A 285 7.88 4.54 5.46
C SER A 285 9.26 4.13 5.99
N ASP A 286 10.29 4.25 5.15
CA ASP A 286 11.69 3.98 5.53
C ASP A 286 11.89 2.64 6.24
N VAL A 287 11.33 1.56 5.69
CA VAL A 287 11.50 0.22 6.25
C VAL A 287 12.90 -0.29 5.90
N ARG A 288 13.69 -0.59 6.92
CA ARG A 288 15.06 -1.09 6.80
C ARG A 288 15.20 -2.44 7.49
N LEU A 289 15.81 -3.39 6.79
CA LEU A 289 16.12 -4.71 7.34
C LEU A 289 17.21 -4.59 8.41
N GLU A 290 17.01 -5.30 9.51
CA GLU A 290 18.00 -5.48 10.57
C GLU A 290 18.45 -6.95 10.66
N GLU A 291 19.07 -7.31 11.77
CA GLU A 291 19.58 -8.66 12.00
C GLU A 291 18.47 -9.72 12.13
N PRO A 292 18.74 -10.96 11.79
CA PRO A 292 17.83 -12.07 12.03
C PRO A 292 17.49 -12.21 13.51
N THR A 293 16.24 -12.61 13.79
CA THR A 293 15.72 -12.74 15.14
C THR A 293 15.50 -14.22 15.50
N PRO A 294 16.21 -14.78 16.47
CA PRO A 294 16.05 -16.19 16.87
C PRO A 294 14.64 -16.51 17.39
N ARG A 295 13.97 -15.53 18.00
CA ARG A 295 12.62 -15.67 18.59
C ARG A 295 11.48 -15.57 17.59
N PHE A 296 11.75 -15.47 16.30
CA PHE A 296 10.70 -15.22 15.30
C PHE A 296 9.60 -16.28 15.34
N ASP A 297 9.97 -17.56 15.36
CA ASP A 297 8.99 -18.66 15.30
C ASP A 297 8.15 -18.73 16.58
N GLU A 298 8.76 -18.46 17.74
CA GLU A 298 8.06 -18.34 19.03
C GLU A 298 7.01 -17.22 18.98
N LEU A 299 7.42 -16.03 18.54
CA LEU A 299 6.54 -14.86 18.44
C LEU A 299 5.43 -15.06 17.42
N ARG A 300 5.72 -15.79 16.34
CA ARG A 300 4.73 -16.15 15.32
C ARG A 300 3.69 -17.12 15.87
N ALA A 301 4.11 -18.13 16.63
CA ALA A 301 3.21 -19.06 17.29
C ALA A 301 2.35 -18.35 18.35
N ASP A 302 2.91 -17.40 19.10
CA ASP A 302 2.16 -16.57 20.05
C ASP A 302 1.06 -15.74 19.32
N LEU A 303 1.39 -15.14 18.18
CA LEU A 303 0.39 -14.45 17.35
C LEU A 303 -0.73 -15.42 16.89
N ASP A 304 -0.37 -16.62 16.43
CA ASP A 304 -1.35 -17.60 15.94
C ASP A 304 -2.31 -18.03 17.06
N ASN A 305 -1.82 -18.21 18.28
CA ASN A 305 -2.66 -18.49 19.45
C ASN A 305 -3.62 -17.34 19.77
N LYS A 306 -3.14 -16.10 19.64
CA LYS A 306 -3.94 -14.89 19.91
C LYS A 306 -5.03 -14.62 18.86
N GLN A 307 -4.93 -15.18 17.66
CA GLN A 307 -5.92 -14.98 16.60
C GLN A 307 -7.34 -15.41 17.00
N SER A 308 -7.48 -16.39 17.90
CA SER A 308 -8.77 -16.87 18.40
C SER A 308 -9.58 -15.79 19.14
N LYS A 309 -8.93 -14.69 19.56
CA LYS A 309 -9.56 -13.57 20.28
C LYS A 309 -9.48 -12.24 19.47
N MET A 310 -8.96 -12.29 18.26
CA MET A 310 -8.83 -11.12 17.38
C MET A 310 -10.06 -11.00 16.49
N TRP A 311 -10.86 -9.96 16.68
CA TRP A 311 -11.92 -9.66 15.70
C TRP A 311 -11.36 -9.05 14.43
N GLY A 312 -10.45 -8.14 14.54
CA GLY A 312 -9.72 -7.46 13.45
C GLY A 312 -8.21 -7.71 13.53
N VAL A 313 -7.47 -6.66 13.83
CA VAL A 313 -5.99 -6.69 13.83
C VAL A 313 -5.36 -6.34 15.19
N THR A 314 -6.18 -6.00 16.17
CA THR A 314 -5.72 -5.53 17.48
C THR A 314 -5.48 -6.70 18.44
N VAL A 315 -4.34 -6.65 19.12
CA VAL A 315 -4.02 -7.45 20.30
C VAL A 315 -3.82 -6.51 21.47
N LYS A 316 -4.58 -6.70 22.56
CA LYS A 316 -4.40 -5.94 23.81
C LYS A 316 -3.74 -6.83 24.84
N THR A 317 -2.55 -6.42 25.26
CA THR A 317 -1.82 -7.04 26.36
C THR A 317 -1.63 -5.98 27.44
N ALA A 318 -1.91 -6.29 28.68
CA ALA A 318 -1.60 -5.42 29.79
C ALA A 318 -0.08 -5.26 29.92
N ARG A 319 0.39 -4.20 30.60
CA ARG A 319 1.82 -4.01 30.87
C ARG A 319 2.45 -5.16 31.66
N THR A 320 1.63 -5.91 32.39
CA THR A 320 2.00 -7.13 33.12
C THR A 320 2.25 -8.34 32.23
N GLY A 321 1.97 -8.25 30.93
CA GLY A 321 2.03 -9.39 29.98
C GLY A 321 0.73 -10.20 29.92
N GLU A 322 -0.26 -9.93 30.78
CA GLU A 322 -1.56 -10.60 30.75
C GLU A 322 -2.41 -10.15 29.57
N GLU A 323 -3.11 -11.09 28.96
CA GLU A 323 -4.08 -10.79 27.90
C GLU A 323 -5.32 -10.13 28.49
N ARG A 324 -5.73 -9.02 27.89
CA ARG A 324 -6.94 -8.32 28.28
C ARG A 324 -7.97 -8.41 27.18
N THR A 325 -9.02 -9.19 27.45
CA THR A 325 -10.18 -9.30 26.55
C THR A 325 -11.37 -8.48 27.05
N GLU A 326 -12.21 -8.09 26.13
CA GLU A 326 -13.47 -7.42 26.35
C GLU A 326 -14.60 -8.38 25.96
N HIS A 327 -15.62 -8.51 26.79
CA HIS A 327 -16.81 -9.31 26.51
C HIS A 327 -17.84 -8.48 25.75
N VAL A 328 -18.42 -9.06 24.70
CA VAL A 328 -19.45 -8.46 23.86
C VAL A 328 -20.64 -9.42 23.80
N GLN A 329 -21.81 -8.90 24.13
CA GLN A 329 -23.08 -9.60 23.95
C GLN A 329 -24.09 -8.65 23.32
N PHE A 330 -24.86 -9.14 22.36
CA PHE A 330 -26.06 -8.46 21.88
C PHE A 330 -27.11 -9.48 21.41
N THR A 331 -28.38 -9.06 21.46
CA THR A 331 -29.53 -9.87 21.06
C THR A 331 -30.17 -9.25 19.82
N VAL A 332 -30.43 -10.10 18.83
CA VAL A 332 -31.08 -9.71 17.57
C VAL A 332 -32.43 -10.40 17.50
N LYS A 333 -33.50 -9.60 17.27
CA LYS A 333 -34.83 -10.07 16.97
C LYS A 333 -35.18 -9.83 15.52
N VAL A 334 -35.63 -10.84 14.80
CA VAL A 334 -35.94 -10.79 13.37
C VAL A 334 -37.42 -11.08 13.13
N ALA A 335 -37.97 -10.60 12.02
CA ALA A 335 -39.30 -10.97 11.60
C ALA A 335 -39.33 -12.33 10.86
N ASP A 336 -40.49 -12.93 10.71
CA ASP A 336 -40.61 -14.28 10.11
C ASP A 336 -40.07 -14.38 8.68
N ASN A 337 -40.01 -13.27 7.95
CA ASN A 337 -39.49 -13.21 6.59
C ASN A 337 -38.04 -12.74 6.51
N GLU A 338 -37.31 -12.62 7.63
CA GLU A 338 -35.96 -12.09 7.72
C GLU A 338 -34.89 -13.17 8.03
N GLU A 339 -35.13 -14.42 7.65
CA GLU A 339 -34.17 -15.51 7.84
C GLU A 339 -32.78 -15.20 7.29
N TYR A 340 -32.69 -14.37 6.23
CA TYR A 340 -31.43 -13.94 5.66
C TYR A 340 -30.53 -13.17 6.65
N ILE A 341 -31.12 -12.45 7.63
CA ILE A 341 -30.37 -11.76 8.70
C ILE A 341 -29.75 -12.77 9.66
N VAL A 342 -30.52 -13.82 10.03
CA VAL A 342 -30.00 -14.90 10.85
C VAL A 342 -28.85 -15.62 10.13
N ASN A 343 -29.05 -15.97 8.88
CA ASN A 343 -28.04 -16.60 8.04
C ASN A 343 -26.78 -15.72 7.92
N ARG A 344 -26.94 -14.41 7.84
CA ARG A 344 -25.85 -13.45 7.85
C ARG A 344 -25.13 -13.45 9.20
N LEU A 345 -25.87 -13.35 10.31
CA LEU A 345 -25.30 -13.39 11.67
C LEU A 345 -24.48 -14.66 11.88
N MET A 346 -25.03 -15.84 11.49
CA MET A 346 -24.36 -17.12 11.59
C MET A 346 -23.08 -17.20 10.72
N ARG A 347 -23.10 -16.67 9.52
CA ARG A 347 -21.97 -16.67 8.59
C ARG A 347 -20.87 -15.68 9.00
N GLU A 348 -21.25 -14.53 9.54
CA GLU A 348 -20.31 -13.43 9.85
C GLU A 348 -19.86 -13.41 11.31
N LYS A 349 -20.31 -14.33 12.16
CA LYS A 349 -19.97 -14.38 13.59
C LYS A 349 -18.47 -14.54 13.89
N ARG A 350 -17.66 -14.91 12.90
CA ARG A 350 -16.21 -15.14 13.05
C ARG A 350 -15.89 -16.02 14.28
N ILE A 351 -15.26 -15.41 15.30
CA ILE A 351 -14.85 -16.04 16.56
C ILE A 351 -15.97 -16.05 17.62
N GLY A 352 -17.11 -15.42 17.32
CA GLY A 352 -18.23 -15.36 18.25
C GLY A 352 -19.11 -16.62 18.22
N TYR A 353 -19.95 -16.73 19.23
CA TYR A 353 -20.98 -17.76 19.35
C TYR A 353 -22.37 -17.14 19.19
N VAL A 354 -23.27 -17.86 18.51
CA VAL A 354 -24.67 -17.47 18.34
C VAL A 354 -25.57 -18.54 18.91
N GLU A 355 -26.42 -18.15 19.85
CA GLU A 355 -27.41 -18.99 20.49
C GLU A 355 -28.82 -18.59 20.02
N LYS A 356 -29.65 -19.56 19.69
CA LYS A 356 -31.09 -19.33 19.45
C LYS A 356 -31.82 -19.29 20.79
N ILE A 357 -32.42 -18.16 21.15
CA ILE A 357 -33.18 -18.00 22.42
C ILE A 357 -34.63 -18.43 22.23
N ASP A 358 -35.24 -17.99 21.13
CA ASP A 358 -36.58 -18.40 20.71
C ASP A 358 -36.65 -18.45 19.18
N ASP A 359 -37.84 -18.59 18.60
CA ASP A 359 -37.98 -18.75 17.15
C ASP A 359 -37.45 -17.59 16.34
N ASN A 360 -37.51 -16.36 16.86
CA ASN A 360 -37.15 -15.15 16.17
C ASN A 360 -36.04 -14.36 16.87
N THR A 361 -35.48 -14.87 17.97
CA THR A 361 -34.50 -14.17 18.81
C THR A 361 -33.18 -14.94 18.91
N TYR A 362 -32.12 -14.27 18.63
CA TYR A 362 -30.75 -14.83 18.62
C TYR A 362 -29.81 -13.97 19.45
N ARG A 363 -29.01 -14.60 20.30
CA ARG A 363 -27.99 -13.94 21.10
C ARG A 363 -26.61 -14.22 20.52
N PHE A 364 -25.85 -13.18 20.29
CA PHE A 364 -24.43 -13.25 19.94
C PHE A 364 -23.59 -12.95 21.16
N THR A 365 -22.51 -13.74 21.35
CA THR A 365 -21.49 -13.49 22.39
C THR A 365 -20.09 -13.69 21.83
N ALA A 366 -19.13 -12.88 22.28
CA ALA A 366 -17.72 -13.02 21.95
C ALA A 366 -16.82 -12.40 23.02
N ASP A 367 -15.64 -12.99 23.21
CA ASP A 367 -14.55 -12.40 23.97
C ASP A 367 -13.45 -11.97 22.99
N VAL A 368 -13.20 -10.66 22.89
CA VAL A 368 -12.31 -10.07 21.89
C VAL A 368 -11.31 -9.13 22.54
N TYR A 369 -10.17 -8.89 21.88
CA TYR A 369 -9.21 -7.89 22.39
C TYR A 369 -9.73 -6.44 22.27
N ASP A 370 -10.53 -6.14 21.25
CA ASP A 370 -11.01 -4.76 21.01
C ASP A 370 -12.42 -4.75 20.44
N THR A 371 -13.39 -4.41 21.27
CA THR A 371 -14.80 -4.27 20.88
C THR A 371 -15.01 -3.20 19.83
N SER A 372 -14.15 -2.18 19.77
CA SER A 372 -14.27 -1.08 18.80
C SER A 372 -14.16 -1.57 17.35
N GLU A 373 -13.42 -2.64 17.10
CA GLU A 373 -13.30 -3.26 15.78
C GLU A 373 -14.59 -3.96 15.32
N MET A 374 -15.49 -4.29 16.26
CA MET A 374 -16.77 -4.93 15.97
C MET A 374 -17.89 -3.93 15.67
N ILE A 375 -17.78 -2.70 16.15
CA ILE A 375 -18.86 -1.69 16.06
C ILE A 375 -19.40 -1.51 14.64
N PRO A 376 -18.56 -1.41 13.57
CA PRO A 376 -19.09 -1.28 12.21
C PRO A 376 -19.96 -2.45 11.77
N TRP A 377 -19.63 -3.66 12.22
CA TRP A 377 -20.41 -4.85 11.93
C TRP A 377 -21.68 -4.91 12.78
N ILE A 378 -21.62 -4.62 14.08
CA ILE A 378 -22.77 -4.59 14.99
C ILE A 378 -23.80 -3.56 14.49
N ARG A 379 -23.36 -2.37 14.05
CA ARG A 379 -24.22 -1.33 13.48
C ARG A 379 -25.04 -1.80 12.28
N THR A 380 -24.63 -2.83 11.59
CA THR A 380 -25.42 -3.38 10.48
C THR A 380 -26.68 -4.13 10.91
N PHE A 381 -26.83 -4.39 12.21
CA PHE A 381 -28.02 -5.00 12.82
C PHE A 381 -28.85 -4.02 13.66
N ILE A 382 -28.55 -2.72 13.59
CA ILE A 382 -29.08 -1.68 14.50
C ILE A 382 -30.62 -1.72 14.64
N CYS A 383 -31.34 -1.95 13.54
CA CYS A 383 -32.81 -2.03 13.59
C CYS A 383 -33.38 -3.34 14.16
N ARG A 384 -32.53 -4.29 14.58
CA ARG A 384 -32.92 -5.59 15.10
C ARG A 384 -32.32 -5.87 16.48
N ILE A 385 -31.41 -5.02 16.96
CA ILE A 385 -30.79 -5.17 18.27
C ILE A 385 -31.82 -4.76 19.34
N THR A 386 -32.19 -5.71 20.20
CA THR A 386 -33.12 -5.49 21.32
C THR A 386 -32.39 -5.36 22.66
N ASP A 387 -31.19 -5.91 22.77
CA ASP A 387 -30.33 -5.81 23.95
C ASP A 387 -28.86 -5.78 23.53
N LEU A 388 -28.05 -4.99 24.25
CA LEU A 388 -26.64 -4.81 23.95
C LEU A 388 -25.86 -4.57 25.24
N HIS A 389 -24.80 -5.37 25.42
CA HIS A 389 -23.97 -5.34 26.59
C HIS A 389 -22.50 -5.53 26.25
N PHE A 390 -21.66 -4.56 26.60
CA PHE A 390 -20.21 -4.64 26.46
C PHE A 390 -19.54 -4.49 27.82
N SER A 391 -18.50 -5.28 28.07
CA SER A 391 -17.65 -5.04 29.26
C SER A 391 -16.94 -3.68 29.19
N ASN A 392 -16.71 -3.17 27.97
CA ASN A 392 -16.25 -1.79 27.72
C ASN A 392 -17.44 -0.83 27.79
N ARG A 393 -17.77 -0.37 28.98
CA ARG A 393 -18.92 0.52 29.24
C ARG A 393 -18.85 1.86 28.51
N THR A 394 -17.66 2.38 28.31
CA THR A 394 -17.49 3.64 27.57
C THR A 394 -17.98 3.48 26.12
N LEU A 395 -17.63 2.37 25.48
CA LEU A 395 -18.02 2.07 24.12
C LEU A 395 -19.50 1.71 24.00
N GLU A 396 -20.05 1.01 25.01
CA GLU A 396 -21.48 0.72 25.09
C GLU A 396 -22.30 2.01 25.18
N ASN A 397 -21.92 2.92 26.07
CA ASN A 397 -22.59 4.21 26.25
C ASN A 397 -22.49 5.07 24.99
N GLN A 398 -21.33 5.08 24.32
CA GLN A 398 -21.15 5.78 23.06
C GLN A 398 -22.09 5.22 21.97
N PHE A 399 -22.20 3.90 21.87
CA PHE A 399 -23.09 3.26 20.89
C PHE A 399 -24.56 3.62 21.15
N LYS A 400 -25.01 3.61 22.41
CA LYS A 400 -26.38 4.00 22.78
C LYS A 400 -26.63 5.48 22.51
N SER A 401 -25.70 6.35 22.89
CA SER A 401 -25.80 7.78 22.62
C SER A 401 -25.84 8.13 21.13
N ASP A 402 -25.08 7.41 20.29
CA ASP A 402 -25.14 7.58 18.83
C ASP A 402 -26.53 7.25 18.27
N ILE A 403 -27.21 6.24 18.83
CA ILE A 403 -28.58 5.87 18.44
C ILE A 403 -29.58 6.95 18.88
N GLU A 404 -29.48 7.41 20.12
CA GLU A 404 -30.36 8.48 20.65
C GLU A 404 -30.22 9.75 19.81
N GLU A 405 -28.99 10.13 19.46
CA GLU A 405 -28.76 11.29 18.60
C GLU A 405 -29.35 11.10 17.21
N MET A 406 -29.24 9.89 16.64
CA MET A 406 -29.86 9.55 15.37
C MET A 406 -31.40 9.72 15.44
N TYR A 407 -32.07 9.24 16.51
CA TYR A 407 -33.50 9.43 16.70
C TYR A 407 -33.88 10.91 16.72
N ARG A 408 -33.11 11.76 17.45
CA ARG A 408 -33.34 13.21 17.47
C ARG A 408 -33.17 13.85 16.09
N MET A 409 -32.11 13.46 15.36
CA MET A 409 -31.83 14.02 14.03
C MET A 409 -32.95 13.72 13.02
N TYR A 410 -33.61 12.57 13.13
CA TYR A 410 -34.72 12.19 12.25
C TYR A 410 -36.11 12.67 12.75
N GLY A 411 -36.17 13.42 13.85
CA GLY A 411 -37.41 13.94 14.41
C GLY A 411 -38.42 12.86 14.84
N ILE A 412 -37.90 11.68 15.20
CA ILE A 412 -38.73 10.60 15.74
C ILE A 412 -38.96 10.94 17.21
N GLU A 413 -40.10 11.58 17.50
CA GLU A 413 -40.54 11.79 18.88
C GLU A 413 -40.88 10.45 19.53
N GLU A 414 -40.57 10.30 20.82
CA GLU A 414 -41.02 9.14 21.61
C GLU A 414 -42.53 9.02 21.48
N VAL A 415 -42.97 8.04 20.74
CA VAL A 415 -44.38 7.64 20.82
C VAL A 415 -44.49 6.90 22.15
N ASP A 416 -45.07 7.55 23.15
CA ASP A 416 -45.46 6.93 24.42
C ASP A 416 -46.28 5.66 24.10
N VAL A 417 -45.69 4.49 24.34
CA VAL A 417 -46.37 3.19 24.21
C VAL A 417 -46.83 2.75 25.58
#